data_4a9d20d2c77681cf2a4cc7c02ce8c190
#
_entry.id   4a9d20d2c77681cf2a4cc7c02ce8c190
#
_cell.length_a   1.000
_cell.length_b   1.000
_cell.length_c   1.000
_cell.angle_alpha   90.00
_cell.angle_beta   90.00
_cell.angle_gamma   90.00
#
_symmetry.space_group_name_H-M   'P 1'
#
loop_
_entity.id
_entity.type
_entity.pdbx_description
1 polymer ?
#
loop_
_entity_poly.entity_id
_entity_poly.type
_entity_poly.pdbx_seq_one_letter_code
_entity_poly.pdbx_strand_id
1 'polypeptide(L)'
;FIWPITIVILVILAYVLYDKANQIHQSQALRPPSLHHLLGTDDLGRDFLTRLFVGSLITLGLTAFIMIGTIVLGLIIGLISAIVGKWLDSIIMALADMLIALPAIIIALVVLGFINNSVVGLCLALIIGWLGRYLRYFRNLARDTMTQPFVKFAPLSGMSKFQVTIHHIVPHLISDI
;
A
#
# COMPACT_ATOMS: atom_id res chain seq x y z
N PHE A 1 17.97 -13.09 -1.36
CA PHE A 1 18.42 -12.66 -0.02
C PHE A 1 19.09 -11.25 0.01
N ILE A 2 19.47 -10.66 -1.13
CA ILE A 2 20.15 -9.34 -1.18
C ILE A 2 19.18 -8.18 -0.91
N TRP A 3 17.95 -8.24 -1.44
CA TRP A 3 16.96 -7.18 -1.37
C TRP A 3 16.57 -6.72 0.05
N PRO A 4 16.28 -7.61 1.03
CA PRO A 4 15.95 -7.14 2.39
C PRO A 4 17.12 -6.45 3.08
N ILE A 5 18.36 -6.91 2.83
CA ILE A 5 19.55 -6.29 3.40
C ILE A 5 19.76 -4.90 2.81
N THR A 6 19.60 -4.73 1.49
CA THR A 6 19.70 -3.40 0.86
C THR A 6 18.64 -2.44 1.39
N ILE A 7 17.40 -2.88 1.58
CA ILE A 7 16.34 -2.04 2.15
C ILE A 7 16.71 -1.59 3.58
N VAL A 8 17.17 -2.51 4.42
CA VAL A 8 17.59 -2.18 5.80
C VAL A 8 18.75 -1.17 5.81
N ILE A 9 19.77 -1.37 4.96
CA ILE A 9 20.88 -0.41 4.84
C ILE A 9 20.38 0.96 4.40
N LEU A 10 19.48 1.01 3.42
CA LEU A 10 18.90 2.25 2.93
C LEU A 10 18.08 2.98 4.02
N VAL A 11 17.30 2.25 4.82
CA VAL A 11 16.53 2.83 5.93
C VAL A 11 17.44 3.38 7.01
N ILE A 12 18.49 2.65 7.40
CA ILE A 12 19.48 3.12 8.37
C ILE A 12 20.19 4.38 7.86
N LEU A 13 20.61 4.36 6.60
CA LEU A 13 21.27 5.50 5.97
C LEU A 13 20.36 6.74 5.91
N ALA A 14 19.06 6.56 5.60
CA ALA A 14 18.09 7.65 5.62
C ALA A 14 17.90 8.23 7.03
N TYR A 15 17.85 7.38 8.04
CA TYR A 15 17.74 7.82 9.42
C TYR A 15 18.94 8.65 9.84
N VAL A 16 20.17 8.20 9.52
CA VAL A 16 21.42 8.91 9.82
C VAL A 16 21.52 10.24 9.05
N LEU A 17 21.01 10.27 7.80
CA LEU A 17 21.09 11.46 6.94
C LEU A 17 19.94 12.42 7.14
N TYR A 18 18.91 12.04 7.90
CA TYR A 18 17.68 12.85 8.05
C TYR A 18 17.95 14.25 8.58
N ASP A 19 18.73 14.36 9.65
CA ASP A 19 19.05 15.65 10.25
C ASP A 19 19.89 16.50 9.29
N LYS A 20 20.88 15.89 8.61
CA LYS A 20 21.74 16.55 7.63
C LYS A 20 20.92 17.04 6.41
N ALA A 21 19.92 16.27 5.97
CA ALA A 21 19.05 16.63 4.85
C ALA A 21 18.17 17.86 5.14
N ASN A 22 17.92 18.16 6.42
CA ASN A 22 17.03 19.24 6.84
C ASN A 22 17.77 20.46 7.42
N GLN A 23 19.11 20.41 7.56
CA GLN A 23 19.92 21.55 8.02
C GLN A 23 19.90 22.66 6.99
N ILE A 24 19.49 23.88 7.43
CA ILE A 24 19.40 25.06 6.59
C ILE A 24 20.71 25.84 6.66
N HIS A 25 21.28 26.13 5.49
CA HIS A 25 22.50 26.93 5.34
C HIS A 25 22.29 28.03 4.29
N GLN A 26 21.60 29.10 4.64
CA GLN A 26 21.21 30.17 3.70
C GLN A 26 22.41 30.75 2.92
N SER A 27 23.62 30.79 3.51
CA SER A 27 24.85 31.21 2.83
C SER A 27 25.27 30.29 1.69
N GLN A 28 24.69 29.10 1.60
CA GLN A 28 24.97 28.09 0.57
C GLN A 28 23.77 27.88 -0.37
N ALA A 29 22.79 28.77 -0.37
CA ALA A 29 21.62 28.64 -1.21
C ALA A 29 22.00 28.65 -2.72
N LEU A 30 21.33 27.78 -3.48
CA LEU A 30 21.43 27.68 -4.96
C LEU A 30 22.87 27.52 -5.47
N ARG A 31 23.75 26.86 -4.74
CA ARG A 31 25.11 26.55 -5.24
C ARG A 31 25.05 25.45 -6.31
N PRO A 32 25.84 25.61 -7.38
CA PRO A 32 25.93 24.58 -8.41
C PRO A 32 26.60 23.29 -7.90
N PRO A 33 26.47 22.18 -8.64
CA PRO A 33 27.16 20.94 -8.32
C PRO A 33 28.66 21.12 -8.09
N SER A 34 29.17 20.49 -7.02
CA SER A 34 30.56 20.54 -6.60
C SER A 34 30.94 19.24 -5.89
N LEU A 35 32.25 19.06 -5.56
CA LEU A 35 32.71 17.90 -4.80
C LEU A 35 32.13 17.81 -3.39
N HIS A 36 31.69 18.93 -2.81
CA HIS A 36 31.05 18.98 -1.50
C HIS A 36 29.53 18.79 -1.58
N HIS A 37 28.91 19.20 -2.70
CA HIS A 37 27.49 19.11 -2.98
C HIS A 37 27.31 18.57 -4.40
N LEU A 38 27.29 17.22 -4.54
CA LEU A 38 27.33 16.55 -5.85
C LEU A 38 26.18 16.98 -6.79
N LEU A 39 25.00 17.26 -6.27
CA LEU A 39 23.86 17.79 -7.03
C LEU A 39 23.55 19.27 -6.70
N GLY A 40 24.49 19.97 -6.04
CA GLY A 40 24.30 21.33 -5.59
C GLY A 40 23.41 21.42 -4.36
N THR A 41 22.93 22.66 -4.07
CA THR A 41 22.08 22.98 -2.94
C THR A 41 20.75 23.59 -3.38
N ASP A 42 19.71 23.43 -2.55
CA ASP A 42 18.40 24.02 -2.80
C ASP A 42 18.32 25.52 -2.39
N ASP A 43 17.15 26.08 -2.48
CA ASP A 43 16.81 27.47 -2.10
C ASP A 43 17.10 27.82 -0.64
N LEU A 44 17.18 26.83 0.25
CA LEU A 44 17.52 26.97 1.66
C LEU A 44 18.97 26.56 1.98
N GLY A 45 19.77 26.25 0.95
CA GLY A 45 21.16 25.81 1.11
C GLY A 45 21.34 24.40 1.63
N ARG A 46 20.30 23.55 1.53
CA ARG A 46 20.36 22.15 1.92
C ARG A 46 20.91 21.33 0.78
N ASP A 47 21.70 20.29 1.08
CA ASP A 47 22.27 19.40 0.08
C ASP A 47 21.19 18.63 -0.68
N PHE A 48 21.11 18.85 -1.99
CA PHE A 48 20.04 18.33 -2.83
C PHE A 48 20.09 16.80 -2.95
N LEU A 49 21.30 16.20 -3.05
CA LEU A 49 21.44 14.75 -3.12
C LEU A 49 20.96 14.06 -1.85
N THR A 50 21.34 14.57 -0.69
CA THR A 50 20.93 14.03 0.61
C THR A 50 19.42 14.12 0.78
N ARG A 51 18.80 15.23 0.38
CA ARG A 51 17.34 15.41 0.40
C ARG A 51 16.62 14.46 -0.55
N LEU A 52 17.13 14.30 -1.76
CA LEU A 52 16.56 13.38 -2.74
C LEU A 52 16.56 11.94 -2.19
N PHE A 53 17.68 11.54 -1.57
CA PHE A 53 17.83 10.22 -1.00
C PHE A 53 16.86 9.98 0.17
N VAL A 54 16.84 10.88 1.15
CA VAL A 54 15.96 10.77 2.33
C VAL A 54 14.49 10.86 1.91
N GLY A 55 14.14 11.79 1.01
CA GLY A 55 12.78 11.95 0.50
C GLY A 55 12.29 10.71 -0.26
N SER A 56 13.15 10.10 -1.07
CA SER A 56 12.82 8.86 -1.79
C SER A 56 12.49 7.72 -0.82
N LEU A 57 13.26 7.57 0.27
CA LEU A 57 13.02 6.51 1.25
C LEU A 57 11.74 6.74 2.06
N ILE A 58 11.44 7.99 2.43
CA ILE A 58 10.16 8.33 3.08
C ILE A 58 9.00 7.98 2.14
N THR A 59 9.10 8.38 0.86
CA THR A 59 8.06 8.10 -0.14
C THR A 59 7.86 6.60 -0.35
N LEU A 60 8.95 5.84 -0.49
CA LEU A 60 8.87 4.38 -0.61
C LEU A 60 8.27 3.72 0.62
N GLY A 61 8.64 4.17 1.82
CA GLY A 61 8.07 3.67 3.08
C GLY A 61 6.56 3.92 3.19
N LEU A 62 6.12 5.13 2.88
CA LEU A 62 4.69 5.48 2.87
C LEU A 62 3.93 4.69 1.81
N THR A 63 4.51 4.55 0.61
CA THR A 63 3.89 3.77 -0.47
C THR A 63 3.75 2.31 -0.09
N ALA A 64 4.79 1.70 0.50
CA ALA A 64 4.73 0.33 1.00
C ALA A 64 3.65 0.16 2.08
N PHE A 65 3.55 1.10 3.03
CA PHE A 65 2.51 1.09 4.05
C PHE A 65 1.10 1.16 3.45
N ILE A 66 0.88 2.08 2.50
CA ILE A 66 -0.41 2.23 1.79
C ILE A 66 -0.75 0.95 1.01
N MET A 67 0.22 0.39 0.27
CA MET A 67 0.03 -0.85 -0.49
C MET A 67 -0.35 -2.02 0.41
N ILE A 68 0.40 -2.25 1.49
CA ILE A 68 0.11 -3.33 2.45
C ILE A 68 -1.27 -3.13 3.06
N GLY A 69 -1.61 -1.91 3.51
CA GLY A 69 -2.93 -1.60 4.06
C GLY A 69 -4.06 -1.87 3.07
N THR A 70 -3.88 -1.47 1.81
CA THR A 70 -4.87 -1.69 0.73
C THR A 70 -5.03 -3.17 0.41
N ILE A 71 -3.92 -3.91 0.30
CA ILE A 71 -3.93 -5.35 0.03
C ILE A 71 -4.62 -6.11 1.18
N VAL A 72 -4.24 -5.84 2.42
CA VAL A 72 -4.81 -6.51 3.60
C VAL A 72 -6.31 -6.25 3.72
N LEU A 73 -6.74 -4.99 3.62
CA LEU A 73 -8.16 -4.65 3.68
C LEU A 73 -8.93 -5.21 2.48
N GLY A 74 -8.39 -5.11 1.27
CA GLY A 74 -8.97 -5.67 0.06
C GLY A 74 -9.14 -7.19 0.15
N LEU A 75 -8.11 -7.90 0.66
CA LEU A 75 -8.14 -9.34 0.87
C LEU A 75 -9.22 -9.74 1.90
N ILE A 76 -9.23 -9.10 3.07
CA ILE A 76 -10.18 -9.41 4.14
C ILE A 76 -11.62 -9.18 3.66
N ILE A 77 -11.91 -7.98 3.14
CA ILE A 77 -13.27 -7.61 2.72
C ILE A 77 -13.69 -8.41 1.48
N GLY A 78 -12.79 -8.59 0.51
CA GLY A 78 -13.05 -9.38 -0.69
C GLY A 78 -13.33 -10.85 -0.38
N LEU A 79 -12.56 -11.44 0.54
CA LEU A 79 -12.76 -12.81 1.00
C LEU A 79 -14.11 -12.99 1.73
N ILE A 80 -14.43 -12.07 2.65
CA ILE A 80 -15.74 -12.06 3.35
C ILE A 80 -16.88 -11.96 2.34
N SER A 81 -16.78 -11.05 1.36
CA SER A 81 -17.74 -10.89 0.28
C SER A 81 -17.94 -12.19 -0.51
N ALA A 82 -16.84 -12.86 -0.89
CA ALA A 82 -16.90 -14.11 -1.64
C ALA A 82 -17.56 -15.27 -0.87
N ILE A 83 -17.24 -15.41 0.44
CA ILE A 83 -17.72 -16.52 1.29
C ILE A 83 -19.19 -16.33 1.68
N VAL A 84 -19.57 -15.13 2.13
CA VAL A 84 -20.94 -14.85 2.58
C VAL A 84 -21.87 -14.80 1.38
N GLY A 85 -21.44 -14.20 0.28
CA GLY A 85 -22.19 -14.10 -0.97
C GLY A 85 -23.51 -13.34 -0.83
N LYS A 86 -24.49 -13.67 -1.73
CA LYS A 86 -25.86 -13.13 -1.70
C LYS A 86 -25.88 -11.60 -1.68
N TRP A 87 -26.76 -11.01 -0.83
CA TRP A 87 -26.96 -9.57 -0.72
C TRP A 87 -25.71 -8.81 -0.20
N LEU A 88 -24.95 -9.40 0.72
CA LEU A 88 -23.73 -8.76 1.25
C LEU A 88 -22.68 -8.58 0.15
N ASP A 89 -22.47 -9.59 -0.67
CA ASP A 89 -21.59 -9.50 -1.84
C ASP A 89 -22.05 -8.40 -2.81
N SER A 90 -23.37 -8.31 -3.06
CA SER A 90 -23.92 -7.27 -3.94
C SER A 90 -23.67 -5.86 -3.41
N ILE A 91 -23.84 -5.64 -2.11
CA ILE A 91 -23.57 -4.34 -1.48
C ILE A 91 -22.08 -3.99 -1.54
N ILE A 92 -21.22 -4.93 -1.13
CA ILE A 92 -19.77 -4.71 -1.13
C ILE A 92 -19.28 -4.44 -2.56
N MET A 93 -19.78 -5.16 -3.56
CA MET A 93 -19.40 -4.94 -4.95
C MET A 93 -19.94 -3.61 -5.49
N ALA A 94 -21.15 -3.20 -5.12
CA ALA A 94 -21.66 -1.88 -5.49
C ALA A 94 -20.80 -0.74 -4.91
N LEU A 95 -20.35 -0.87 -3.66
CA LEU A 95 -19.42 0.08 -3.06
C LEU A 95 -18.05 0.06 -3.77
N ALA A 96 -17.55 -1.12 -4.10
CA ALA A 96 -16.30 -1.24 -4.88
C ALA A 96 -16.43 -0.57 -6.24
N ASP A 97 -17.59 -0.73 -6.92
CA ASP A 97 -17.86 -0.11 -8.22
C ASP A 97 -17.90 1.42 -8.13
N MET A 98 -18.49 1.97 -7.07
CA MET A 98 -18.46 3.41 -6.81
C MET A 98 -17.02 3.93 -6.64
N LEU A 99 -16.19 3.20 -5.89
CA LEU A 99 -14.80 3.56 -5.70
C LEU A 99 -13.97 3.44 -6.99
N ILE A 100 -14.27 2.47 -7.86
CA ILE A 100 -13.57 2.28 -9.14
C ILE A 100 -14.00 3.31 -10.18
N ALA A 101 -15.26 3.75 -10.14
CA ALA A 101 -15.81 4.72 -11.09
C ALA A 101 -15.13 6.10 -10.98
N LEU A 102 -14.56 6.43 -9.83
CA LEU A 102 -13.85 7.68 -9.60
C LEU A 102 -12.33 7.49 -9.66
N PRO A 103 -11.56 8.44 -10.20
CA PRO A 103 -10.12 8.45 -10.06
C PRO A 103 -9.72 8.43 -8.57
N ALA A 104 -8.80 7.52 -8.20
CA ALA A 104 -8.38 7.34 -6.80
C ALA A 104 -7.89 8.65 -6.14
N ILE A 105 -7.26 9.53 -6.93
CA ILE A 105 -6.80 10.83 -6.45
C ILE A 105 -7.96 11.75 -6.03
N ILE A 106 -9.09 11.70 -6.72
CA ILE A 106 -10.28 12.50 -6.38
C ILE A 106 -10.86 12.00 -5.05
N ILE A 107 -10.97 10.68 -4.88
CA ILE A 107 -11.43 10.08 -3.62
C ILE A 107 -10.48 10.49 -2.48
N ALA A 108 -9.16 10.41 -2.71
CA ALA A 108 -8.18 10.79 -1.71
C ALA A 108 -8.31 12.26 -1.31
N LEU A 109 -8.51 13.17 -2.26
CA LEU A 109 -8.71 14.61 -1.98
C LEU A 109 -10.00 14.86 -1.17
N VAL A 110 -11.08 14.17 -1.49
CA VAL A 110 -12.34 14.26 -0.74
C VAL A 110 -12.14 13.77 0.70
N VAL A 111 -11.52 12.61 0.87
CA VAL A 111 -11.25 12.04 2.21
C VAL A 111 -10.35 12.97 3.03
N LEU A 112 -9.30 13.54 2.41
CA LEU A 112 -8.43 14.53 3.07
C LEU A 112 -9.15 15.80 3.49
N GLY A 113 -10.20 16.19 2.78
CA GLY A 113 -11.05 17.32 3.17
C GLY A 113 -11.81 17.10 4.49
N PHE A 114 -12.06 15.83 4.86
CA PHE A 114 -12.73 15.48 6.12
C PHE A 114 -11.77 15.08 7.25
N ILE A 115 -10.57 14.63 6.91
CA ILE A 115 -9.56 14.18 7.86
C ILE A 115 -8.49 15.29 7.95
N ASN A 116 -8.09 15.66 9.18
CA ASN A 116 -7.01 16.62 9.37
C ASN A 116 -5.80 16.32 8.50
N ASN A 117 -5.16 17.38 7.96
CA ASN A 117 -4.00 17.31 7.06
C ASN A 117 -2.78 16.72 7.78
N SER A 118 -2.78 15.41 7.94
CA SER A 118 -1.71 14.63 8.57
C SER A 118 -1.23 13.53 7.63
N VAL A 119 -0.03 13.03 7.84
CA VAL A 119 0.52 11.88 7.09
C VAL A 119 -0.42 10.67 7.20
N VAL A 120 -1.01 10.46 8.38
CA VAL A 120 -1.98 9.38 8.60
C VAL A 120 -3.23 9.60 7.76
N GLY A 121 -3.76 10.83 7.73
CA GLY A 121 -4.91 11.19 6.88
C GLY A 121 -4.64 10.91 5.40
N LEU A 122 -3.45 11.27 4.91
CA LEU A 122 -3.02 10.97 3.54
C LEU A 122 -2.97 9.46 3.26
N CYS A 123 -2.38 8.68 4.17
CA CYS A 123 -2.32 7.22 4.02
C CYS A 123 -3.72 6.61 3.94
N LEU A 124 -4.63 6.98 4.86
CA LEU A 124 -6.01 6.50 4.87
C LEU A 124 -6.76 6.89 3.59
N ALA A 125 -6.61 8.13 3.15
CA ALA A 125 -7.24 8.63 1.93
C ALA A 125 -6.81 7.82 0.69
N LEU A 126 -5.50 7.53 0.56
CA LEU A 126 -4.97 6.75 -0.55
C LEU A 126 -5.37 5.27 -0.45
N ILE A 127 -5.38 4.68 0.75
CA ILE A 127 -5.88 3.31 0.96
C ILE A 127 -7.33 3.21 0.48
N ILE A 128 -8.22 4.14 0.88
CA ILE A 128 -9.62 4.15 0.46
C ILE A 128 -9.73 4.31 -1.06
N GLY A 129 -8.95 5.22 -1.65
CA GLY A 129 -8.96 5.48 -3.09
C GLY A 129 -8.60 4.26 -3.95
N TRP A 130 -7.74 3.39 -3.47
CA TRP A 130 -7.31 2.18 -4.17
C TRP A 130 -8.11 0.93 -3.78
N LEU A 131 -8.82 0.96 -2.63
CA LEU A 131 -9.46 -0.20 -2.02
C LEU A 131 -10.41 -0.93 -2.96
N GLY A 132 -11.24 -0.22 -3.72
CA GLY A 132 -12.26 -0.83 -4.59
C GLY A 132 -11.67 -1.84 -5.59
N ARG A 133 -10.52 -1.53 -6.20
CA ARG A 133 -9.85 -2.41 -7.17
C ARG A 133 -9.33 -3.69 -6.52
N TYR A 134 -8.65 -3.58 -5.38
CA TYR A 134 -8.09 -4.73 -4.67
C TYR A 134 -9.19 -5.61 -4.05
N LEU A 135 -10.25 -4.99 -3.55
CA LEU A 135 -11.42 -5.68 -3.03
C LEU A 135 -12.07 -6.56 -4.12
N ARG A 136 -12.30 -6.00 -5.31
CA ARG A 136 -12.85 -6.73 -6.45
C ARG A 136 -11.89 -7.84 -6.92
N TYR A 137 -10.61 -7.54 -6.98
CA TYR A 137 -9.58 -8.51 -7.38
C TYR A 137 -9.61 -9.73 -6.45
N PHE A 138 -9.48 -9.54 -5.14
CA PHE A 138 -9.46 -10.65 -4.19
C PHE A 138 -10.78 -11.40 -4.08
N ARG A 139 -11.91 -10.69 -4.20
CA ARG A 139 -13.21 -11.34 -4.25
C ARG A 139 -13.33 -12.28 -5.47
N ASN A 140 -12.92 -11.84 -6.64
CA ASN A 140 -12.96 -12.67 -7.84
C ASN A 140 -12.01 -13.85 -7.73
N LEU A 141 -10.76 -13.62 -7.31
CA LEU A 141 -9.77 -14.65 -7.09
C LEU A 141 -10.25 -15.70 -6.06
N ALA A 142 -10.89 -15.27 -4.96
CA ALA A 142 -11.48 -16.16 -3.97
C ALA A 142 -12.61 -17.02 -4.59
N ARG A 143 -13.48 -16.42 -5.41
CA ARG A 143 -14.55 -17.16 -6.10
C ARG A 143 -14.01 -18.19 -7.08
N ASP A 144 -13.01 -17.80 -7.87
CA ASP A 144 -12.37 -18.72 -8.82
C ASP A 144 -11.71 -19.88 -8.07
N THR A 145 -11.01 -19.62 -6.97
CA THR A 145 -10.41 -20.64 -6.11
C THR A 145 -11.48 -21.57 -5.52
N MET A 146 -12.65 -21.05 -5.11
CA MET A 146 -13.76 -21.87 -4.60
C MET A 146 -14.34 -22.84 -5.65
N THR A 147 -14.12 -22.60 -6.94
CA THR A 147 -14.54 -23.51 -8.02
C THR A 147 -13.61 -24.68 -8.22
N GLN A 148 -12.39 -24.61 -7.69
CA GLN A 148 -11.36 -25.64 -7.87
C GLN A 148 -11.75 -26.96 -7.19
N PRO A 149 -11.35 -28.11 -7.80
CA PRO A 149 -11.71 -29.44 -7.27
C PRO A 149 -11.24 -29.66 -5.83
N PHE A 150 -10.02 -29.24 -5.50
CA PHE A 150 -9.44 -29.43 -4.16
C PHE A 150 -10.21 -28.68 -3.07
N VAL A 151 -10.83 -27.52 -3.40
CA VAL A 151 -11.67 -26.77 -2.48
C VAL A 151 -13.07 -27.42 -2.38
N LYS A 152 -13.65 -27.82 -3.52
CA LYS A 152 -14.98 -28.46 -3.55
C LYS A 152 -15.04 -29.80 -2.81
N PHE A 153 -13.95 -30.56 -2.85
CA PHE A 153 -13.89 -31.87 -2.21
C PHE A 153 -13.41 -31.83 -0.75
N ALA A 154 -12.78 -30.73 -0.28
CA ALA A 154 -12.30 -30.61 1.09
C ALA A 154 -13.41 -30.85 2.17
N PRO A 155 -14.68 -30.41 2.01
CA PRO A 155 -15.73 -30.73 2.97
C PRO A 155 -16.04 -32.22 3.10
N LEU A 156 -15.75 -33.04 2.06
CA LEU A 156 -15.94 -34.50 2.13
C LEU A 156 -14.98 -35.16 3.13
N SER A 157 -13.85 -34.50 3.44
CA SER A 157 -12.92 -34.92 4.49
C SER A 157 -13.33 -34.44 5.89
N GLY A 158 -14.54 -33.90 6.07
CA GLY A 158 -15.05 -33.38 7.34
C GLY A 158 -14.60 -31.95 7.69
N MET A 159 -13.96 -31.24 6.77
CA MET A 159 -13.53 -29.87 6.99
C MET A 159 -14.71 -28.90 7.02
N SER A 160 -14.75 -28.03 8.03
CA SER A 160 -15.69 -26.91 8.07
C SER A 160 -15.36 -25.85 7.01
N LYS A 161 -16.34 -25.02 6.61
CA LYS A 161 -16.12 -23.90 5.66
C LYS A 161 -14.97 -22.97 6.09
N PHE A 162 -14.83 -22.72 7.39
CA PHE A 162 -13.77 -21.90 7.95
C PHE A 162 -12.39 -22.56 7.77
N GLN A 163 -12.27 -23.87 8.03
CA GLN A 163 -11.05 -24.63 7.82
C GLN A 163 -10.65 -24.64 6.34
N VAL A 164 -11.60 -24.88 5.44
CA VAL A 164 -11.35 -24.82 3.98
C VAL A 164 -10.86 -23.43 3.58
N THR A 165 -11.44 -22.37 4.13
CA THR A 165 -11.01 -21.01 3.83
C THR A 165 -9.56 -20.79 4.25
N ILE A 166 -9.22 -21.10 5.50
CA ILE A 166 -7.87 -20.80 6.04
C ILE A 166 -6.80 -21.71 5.43
N HIS A 167 -7.09 -23.00 5.23
CA HIS A 167 -6.06 -23.96 4.81
C HIS A 167 -5.93 -24.10 3.29
N HIS A 168 -6.96 -23.73 2.53
CA HIS A 168 -6.95 -23.91 1.07
C HIS A 168 -7.10 -22.58 0.31
N ILE A 169 -8.08 -21.73 0.68
CA ILE A 169 -8.35 -20.52 -0.08
C ILE A 169 -7.30 -19.45 0.22
N VAL A 170 -7.09 -19.09 1.48
CA VAL A 170 -6.15 -18.00 1.85
C VAL A 170 -4.71 -18.27 1.40
N PRO A 171 -4.11 -19.47 1.58
CA PRO A 171 -2.75 -19.71 1.09
C PRO A 171 -2.64 -19.60 -0.43
N HIS A 172 -3.67 -20.05 -1.17
CA HIS A 172 -3.70 -19.93 -2.62
C HIS A 172 -3.77 -18.46 -3.07
N LEU A 173 -4.61 -17.64 -2.40
CA LEU A 173 -4.68 -16.21 -2.66
C LEU A 173 -3.37 -15.47 -2.39
N ILE A 174 -2.63 -15.88 -1.35
CA ILE A 174 -1.34 -15.26 -1.01
C ILE A 174 -0.25 -15.67 -2.01
N SER A 175 -0.31 -16.87 -2.58
CA SER A 175 0.67 -17.31 -3.59
C SER A 175 0.52 -16.61 -4.94
N ASP A 176 -0.64 -15.99 -5.21
CA ASP A 176 -0.95 -15.28 -6.45
C ASP A 176 -0.73 -13.75 -6.35
N ILE A 177 -0.25 -13.27 -5.19
CA ILE A 177 0.16 -11.87 -4.94
C ILE A 177 1.63 -11.68 -5.27
#